data_36a14b76ce20e19eff81cba2850cf499
#
_entry.id   36a14b76ce20e19eff81cba2850cf499
#
_cell.length_a   1.000
_cell.length_b   1.000
_cell.length_c   1.000
_cell.angle_alpha   90.00
_cell.angle_beta   90.00
_cell.angle_gamma   90.00
#
_symmetry.space_group_name_H-M   'P 1'
#
loop_
_entity.id
_entity.type
_entity.pdbx_description
1 polymer ?
#
loop_
_entity_poly.entity_id
_entity_poly.type
_entity_poly.pdbx_seq_one_letter_code
_entity_poly.pdbx_strand_id
1 'polypeptide(L)'
;MADAMLIIMIIVMLIVLLITNIYILIYFSHPDDKESIIGWILKLIVIIGLTLAWCQVLMVPLDVSNNRTFGGGIDMKLFWFIIFIITLIYVLVIFPISSSLYETQDDWTVCEKIKHCLCFFLVLIIFFVGITAVLYATIGKTSIPITKKEYEDCSIDNVIFDSNDTGFLSKLNCNLKRSEESVELNVNIIVYSMAILTFISWIVFALFGGIGLATVPLDFFVSFKSRPKILTSNDVKTRKRILYDEIVELRQLADELKDLEATGAPKKFFLSAQRRKYNRLKNEFISRFSLVKKEFEILNKNNYIGENCSAVFYFLLIPLGFLSTILSLLWLIQFSCSYFSIHKDGRPGYPFLSLMLIYFQDHDISFLSFLFFSILTLYLLFCVIKGNFQFGVRILCCWAVHPMEKGKTYMNSFLFNISLILLGSMAITQFVTDCLSDYVAFTDVDTLFNTLIKNLKFFKYFYRNHVFQYIFFAVFVLSLFYMIWQLCKTKESIIDKSLLKEAKDKNKKKEKKEKKNNKKIYEEKVKDDSKKNKSDKNTENSDSNDKINKSNKKSSIDEEKLDYNIENNINNITNSFEDEV
;
A
#
# COMPACT_ATOMS: atom_id res chain seq x y z
N MET A 1 22.26 24.07 21.11
CA MET A 1 21.01 24.47 20.42
C MET A 1 20.59 23.46 19.35
N ALA A 2 21.53 22.93 18.54
CA ALA A 2 21.22 21.94 17.51
C ALA A 2 20.60 20.64 18.08
N ASP A 3 21.12 20.12 19.21
CA ASP A 3 20.58 18.92 19.87
C ASP A 3 19.14 19.09 20.32
N ALA A 4 18.78 20.24 20.87
CA ALA A 4 17.43 20.52 21.32
C ALA A 4 16.44 20.59 20.15
N MET A 5 16.84 21.17 19.02
CA MET A 5 15.99 21.19 17.81
C MET A 5 15.78 19.79 17.23
N LEU A 6 16.81 18.94 17.21
CA LEU A 6 16.72 17.56 16.77
C LEU A 6 15.78 16.75 17.66
N ILE A 7 15.91 16.87 18.99
CA ILE A 7 15.03 16.19 19.96
C ILE A 7 13.58 16.63 19.77
N ILE A 8 13.33 17.94 19.66
CA ILE A 8 11.97 18.46 19.42
C ILE A 8 11.39 17.88 18.14
N MET A 9 12.17 17.82 17.06
CA MET A 9 11.71 17.30 15.78
C MET A 9 11.37 15.82 15.85
N ILE A 10 12.19 15.00 16.52
CA ILE A 10 11.92 13.58 16.74
C ILE A 10 10.62 13.41 17.52
N ILE A 11 10.40 14.19 18.59
CA ILE A 11 9.17 14.14 19.39
C ILE A 11 7.95 14.49 18.53
N VAL A 12 8.03 15.56 17.73
CA VAL A 12 6.93 15.95 16.83
C VAL A 12 6.65 14.85 15.80
N MET A 13 7.67 14.27 15.18
CA MET A 13 7.50 13.16 14.24
C MET A 13 6.84 11.96 14.91
N LEU A 14 7.27 11.57 16.10
CA LEU A 14 6.67 10.45 16.85
C LEU A 14 5.20 10.69 17.19
N ILE A 15 4.82 11.92 17.58
CA ILE A 15 3.42 12.27 17.83
C ILE A 15 2.59 12.14 16.56
N VAL A 16 3.06 12.67 15.44
CA VAL A 16 2.37 12.56 14.14
C VAL A 16 2.20 11.09 13.72
N LEU A 17 3.24 10.28 13.89
CA LEU A 17 3.19 8.85 13.58
C LEU A 17 2.23 8.09 14.50
N LEU A 18 2.18 8.43 15.79
CA LEU A 18 1.23 7.83 16.73
C LEU A 18 -0.21 8.14 16.33
N ILE A 19 -0.52 9.40 15.99
CA ILE A 19 -1.83 9.81 15.50
C ILE A 19 -2.19 9.06 14.22
N THR A 20 -1.23 8.91 13.30
CA THR A 20 -1.41 8.16 12.06
C THR A 20 -1.71 6.68 12.33
N ASN A 21 -1.03 6.04 13.29
CA ASN A 21 -1.26 4.65 13.67
C ASN A 21 -2.66 4.45 14.26
N ILE A 22 -3.11 5.36 15.12
CA ILE A 22 -4.47 5.34 15.68
C ILE A 22 -5.50 5.51 14.55
N TYR A 23 -5.25 6.43 13.61
CA TYR A 23 -6.13 6.61 12.46
C TYR A 23 -6.21 5.34 11.58
N ILE A 24 -5.08 4.70 11.29
CA ILE A 24 -5.04 3.42 10.53
C ILE A 24 -5.87 2.36 11.26
N LEU A 25 -5.70 2.22 12.56
CA LEU A 25 -6.45 1.25 13.35
C LEU A 25 -7.96 1.48 13.24
N ILE A 26 -8.44 2.72 13.48
CA ILE A 26 -9.86 3.07 13.42
C ILE A 26 -10.41 2.90 12.00
N TYR A 27 -9.64 3.26 10.98
CA TYR A 27 -10.08 3.22 9.58
C TYR A 27 -10.36 1.80 9.06
N PHE A 28 -9.59 0.80 9.52
CA PHE A 28 -9.69 -0.58 9.04
C PHE A 28 -10.48 -1.49 9.98
N SER A 29 -10.56 -1.19 11.29
CA SER A 29 -11.14 -2.09 12.29
C SER A 29 -12.63 -2.36 12.03
N HIS A 30 -13.04 -3.62 12.29
CA HIS A 30 -14.43 -4.04 12.19
C HIS A 30 -15.23 -3.46 13.37
N PRO A 31 -16.45 -2.93 13.17
CA PRO A 31 -17.26 -2.35 14.24
C PRO A 31 -17.64 -3.38 15.31
N ASP A 32 -17.89 -4.63 14.91
CA ASP A 32 -18.29 -5.72 15.82
C ASP A 32 -17.09 -6.46 16.44
N ASP A 33 -15.87 -5.90 16.31
CA ASP A 33 -14.69 -6.51 16.92
C ASP A 33 -14.79 -6.47 18.45
N LYS A 34 -14.27 -7.51 19.09
CA LYS A 34 -14.44 -7.75 20.53
C LYS A 34 -14.22 -6.49 21.36
N GLU A 35 -15.25 -5.98 22.02
CA GLU A 35 -15.19 -4.85 22.97
C GLU A 35 -14.74 -5.31 24.38
N SER A 36 -14.10 -6.47 24.47
CA SER A 36 -13.55 -6.97 25.72
C SER A 36 -12.25 -6.26 26.10
N ILE A 37 -11.83 -6.38 27.35
CA ILE A 37 -10.52 -5.89 27.84
C ILE A 37 -9.39 -6.46 26.98
N ILE A 38 -9.49 -7.72 26.56
CA ILE A 38 -8.53 -8.36 25.66
C ILE A 38 -8.46 -7.64 24.32
N GLY A 39 -9.61 -7.27 23.74
CA GLY A 39 -9.66 -6.51 22.49
C GLY A 39 -8.93 -5.15 22.58
N TRP A 40 -9.06 -4.44 23.70
CA TRP A 40 -8.34 -3.19 23.93
C TRP A 40 -6.82 -3.40 24.06
N ILE A 41 -6.38 -4.45 24.75
CA ILE A 41 -4.95 -4.81 24.85
C ILE A 41 -4.39 -5.12 23.46
N LEU A 42 -5.12 -5.88 22.63
CA LEU A 42 -4.69 -6.19 21.28
C LEU A 42 -4.59 -4.95 20.39
N LYS A 43 -5.55 -4.02 20.49
CA LYS A 43 -5.49 -2.71 19.81
C LYS A 43 -4.23 -1.92 20.22
N LEU A 44 -3.88 -1.94 21.51
CA LEU A 44 -2.65 -1.29 22.00
C LEU A 44 -1.40 -1.97 21.43
N ILE A 45 -1.35 -3.31 21.39
CA ILE A 45 -0.24 -4.07 20.82
C ILE A 45 -0.04 -3.71 19.34
N VAL A 46 -1.12 -3.58 18.58
CA VAL A 46 -1.09 -3.16 17.18
C VAL A 46 -0.45 -1.77 17.03
N ILE A 47 -0.85 -0.80 17.86
CA ILE A 47 -0.28 0.56 17.84
C ILE A 47 1.20 0.53 18.19
N ILE A 48 1.60 -0.23 19.21
CA ILE A 48 3.00 -0.38 19.62
C ILE A 48 3.83 -0.99 18.49
N GLY A 49 3.35 -2.04 17.83
CA GLY A 49 4.05 -2.69 16.72
C GLY A 49 4.29 -1.78 15.53
N LEU A 50 3.28 -1.01 15.12
CA LEU A 50 3.44 0.00 14.07
C LEU A 50 4.43 1.10 14.50
N THR A 51 4.30 1.59 15.74
CA THR A 51 5.21 2.63 16.25
C THR A 51 6.65 2.13 16.28
N LEU A 52 6.87 0.87 16.69
CA LEU A 52 8.18 0.24 16.69
C LEU A 52 8.78 0.15 15.26
N ALA A 53 7.97 -0.19 14.26
CA ALA A 53 8.41 -0.21 12.87
C ALA A 53 8.86 1.17 12.36
N TRP A 54 8.11 2.23 12.70
CA TRP A 54 8.50 3.60 12.38
C TRP A 54 9.77 4.02 13.11
N CYS A 55 9.87 3.74 14.42
CA CYS A 55 11.06 4.05 15.21
C CYS A 55 12.30 3.37 14.65
N GLN A 56 12.20 2.09 14.26
CA GLN A 56 13.33 1.34 13.72
C GLN A 56 13.88 1.97 12.43
N VAL A 57 13.03 2.43 11.53
CA VAL A 57 13.43 3.09 10.29
C VAL A 57 14.01 4.48 10.57
N LEU A 58 13.44 5.23 11.52
CA LEU A 58 13.93 6.57 11.94
C LEU A 58 15.28 6.52 12.67
N MET A 59 15.66 5.38 13.25
CA MET A 59 16.98 5.22 13.88
C MET A 59 18.12 5.42 12.89
N VAL A 60 17.94 5.13 11.58
CA VAL A 60 18.99 5.30 10.58
C VAL A 60 19.38 6.77 10.40
N PRO A 61 18.44 7.71 10.08
CA PRO A 61 18.75 9.14 10.04
C PRO A 61 19.30 9.68 11.36
N LEU A 62 18.80 9.16 12.49
CA LEU A 62 19.26 9.57 13.82
C LEU A 62 20.72 9.18 14.06
N ASP A 63 21.12 7.95 13.74
CA ASP A 63 22.48 7.45 13.89
C ASP A 63 23.47 8.25 13.03
N VAL A 64 23.11 8.52 11.77
CA VAL A 64 23.93 9.34 10.88
C VAL A 64 24.07 10.77 11.41
N SER A 65 22.97 11.38 11.87
CA SER A 65 22.99 12.74 12.42
C SER A 65 23.83 12.80 13.70
N ASN A 66 23.70 11.82 14.60
CA ASN A 66 24.51 11.75 15.82
C ASN A 66 26.01 11.67 15.51
N ASN A 67 26.41 10.83 14.57
CA ASN A 67 27.81 10.64 14.23
C ASN A 67 28.40 11.88 13.52
N ARG A 68 27.73 12.37 12.48
CA ARG A 68 28.27 13.43 11.62
C ARG A 68 28.09 14.83 12.18
N THR A 69 26.94 15.13 12.81
CA THR A 69 26.59 16.49 13.26
C THR A 69 27.01 16.73 14.70
N PHE A 70 26.91 15.72 15.56
CA PHE A 70 27.10 15.88 17.01
C PHE A 70 28.37 15.23 17.55
N GLY A 71 29.21 14.66 16.67
CA GLY A 71 30.49 14.07 17.08
C GLY A 71 30.33 12.82 17.98
N GLY A 72 29.19 12.12 17.92
CA GLY A 72 29.01 10.83 18.60
C GLY A 72 28.63 10.94 20.08
N GLY A 73 27.90 11.97 20.50
CA GLY A 73 27.52 12.18 21.91
C GLY A 73 26.59 11.14 22.51
N ILE A 74 25.86 10.38 21.70
CA ILE A 74 24.91 9.34 22.10
C ILE A 74 25.47 7.97 21.69
N ASP A 75 25.42 6.98 22.59
CA ASP A 75 25.78 5.59 22.29
C ASP A 75 24.67 4.93 21.44
N MET A 76 24.74 5.12 20.11
CA MET A 76 23.76 4.57 19.18
C MET A 76 23.77 3.05 19.12
N LYS A 77 24.91 2.42 19.40
CA LYS A 77 25.02 0.96 19.47
C LYS A 77 24.11 0.37 20.51
N LEU A 78 24.04 0.99 21.71
CA LEU A 78 23.11 0.56 22.78
C LEU A 78 21.64 0.70 22.32
N PHE A 79 21.29 1.81 21.67
CA PHE A 79 19.92 2.03 21.15
C PHE A 79 19.55 1.00 20.08
N TRP A 80 20.48 0.65 19.17
CA TRP A 80 20.26 -0.42 18.19
C TRP A 80 20.01 -1.77 18.86
N PHE A 81 20.79 -2.14 19.87
CA PHE A 81 20.57 -3.37 20.63
C PHE A 81 19.21 -3.39 21.34
N ILE A 82 18.82 -2.28 21.96
CA ILE A 82 17.51 -2.18 22.63
C ILE A 82 16.38 -2.37 21.62
N ILE A 83 16.39 -1.67 20.51
CA ILE A 83 15.36 -1.79 19.46
C ILE A 83 15.32 -3.21 18.89
N PHE A 84 16.47 -3.83 18.68
CA PHE A 84 16.54 -5.21 18.19
C PHE A 84 15.94 -6.20 19.19
N ILE A 85 16.27 -6.09 20.47
CA ILE A 85 15.70 -6.95 21.51
C ILE A 85 14.19 -6.77 21.61
N ILE A 86 13.70 -5.53 21.59
CA ILE A 86 12.26 -5.25 21.62
C ILE A 86 11.58 -5.84 20.37
N THR A 87 12.15 -5.68 19.18
CA THR A 87 11.63 -6.25 17.93
C THR A 87 11.59 -7.78 17.99
N LEU A 88 12.66 -8.41 18.51
CA LEU A 88 12.73 -9.86 18.69
C LEU A 88 11.63 -10.34 19.63
N ILE A 89 11.46 -9.69 20.78
CA ILE A 89 10.42 -10.01 21.75
C ILE A 89 9.03 -9.81 21.12
N TYR A 90 8.84 -8.73 20.38
CA TYR A 90 7.54 -8.48 19.73
C TYR A 90 7.18 -9.58 18.72
N VAL A 91 8.11 -9.93 17.83
CA VAL A 91 7.85 -10.89 16.75
C VAL A 91 7.75 -12.33 17.27
N LEU A 92 8.59 -12.71 18.25
CA LEU A 92 8.67 -14.10 18.75
C LEU A 92 7.77 -14.39 19.94
N VAL A 93 7.40 -13.38 20.72
CA VAL A 93 6.64 -13.55 21.97
C VAL A 93 5.28 -12.88 21.89
N ILE A 94 5.28 -11.55 21.71
CA ILE A 94 4.04 -10.75 21.81
C ILE A 94 3.06 -11.11 20.70
N PHE A 95 3.52 -11.14 19.45
CA PHE A 95 2.67 -11.44 18.30
C PHE A 95 2.04 -12.83 18.37
N PRO A 96 2.79 -13.95 18.55
CA PRO A 96 2.21 -15.28 18.59
C PRO A 96 1.24 -15.49 19.76
N ILE A 97 1.56 -14.95 20.95
CA ILE A 97 0.68 -15.03 22.12
C ILE A 97 -0.61 -14.26 21.86
N SER A 98 -0.51 -13.05 21.32
CA SER A 98 -1.65 -12.19 21.02
C SER A 98 -2.57 -12.78 19.97
N SER A 99 -2.02 -13.36 18.90
CA SER A 99 -2.78 -14.04 17.85
C SER A 99 -3.47 -15.29 18.40
N SER A 100 -2.74 -16.12 19.15
CA SER A 100 -3.30 -17.31 19.79
C SER A 100 -4.40 -16.96 20.79
N LEU A 101 -4.22 -15.88 21.59
CA LEU A 101 -5.23 -15.42 22.54
C LEU A 101 -6.50 -14.93 21.85
N TYR A 102 -6.39 -14.27 20.71
CA TYR A 102 -7.53 -13.82 19.92
C TYR A 102 -8.34 -14.99 19.35
N GLU A 103 -7.68 -16.08 18.97
CA GLU A 103 -8.31 -17.29 18.40
C GLU A 103 -8.97 -18.20 19.43
N THR A 104 -8.76 -17.95 20.74
CA THR A 104 -9.40 -18.76 21.80
C THR A 104 -10.91 -18.57 21.80
N GLN A 105 -11.65 -19.66 22.03
CA GLN A 105 -13.10 -19.66 22.11
C GLN A 105 -13.56 -18.86 23.34
N ASP A 106 -14.68 -18.15 23.20
CA ASP A 106 -15.19 -17.30 24.28
C ASP A 106 -15.64 -18.10 25.50
N ASP A 107 -16.09 -19.35 25.31
CA ASP A 107 -16.54 -20.26 26.35
C ASP A 107 -15.42 -20.86 27.22
N TRP A 108 -14.16 -20.69 26.80
CA TRP A 108 -13.02 -21.22 27.55
C TRP A 108 -12.75 -20.44 28.83
N THR A 109 -12.41 -21.17 29.90
CA THR A 109 -11.95 -20.55 31.14
C THR A 109 -10.61 -19.83 30.92
N VAL A 110 -10.32 -18.81 31.73
CA VAL A 110 -9.05 -18.06 31.64
C VAL A 110 -7.83 -18.97 31.70
N CYS A 111 -7.90 -20.03 32.53
CA CYS A 111 -6.81 -20.99 32.68
C CYS A 111 -6.59 -21.83 31.42
N GLU A 112 -7.65 -22.22 30.72
CA GLU A 112 -7.57 -22.95 29.45
C GLU A 112 -7.00 -22.06 28.34
N LYS A 113 -7.43 -20.78 28.27
CA LYS A 113 -6.87 -19.79 27.33
C LYS A 113 -5.36 -19.62 27.53
N ILE A 114 -4.93 -19.42 28.78
CA ILE A 114 -3.50 -19.28 29.12
C ILE A 114 -2.72 -20.54 28.79
N LYS A 115 -3.24 -21.72 29.13
CA LYS A 115 -2.59 -22.99 28.82
C LYS A 115 -2.40 -23.21 27.33
N HIS A 116 -3.42 -22.91 26.52
CA HIS A 116 -3.34 -22.99 25.05
C HIS A 116 -2.29 -22.05 24.48
N CYS A 117 -2.33 -20.78 24.88
CA CYS A 117 -1.36 -19.77 24.42
C CYS A 117 0.07 -20.13 24.82
N LEU A 118 0.26 -20.63 26.08
CA LEU A 118 1.58 -21.02 26.56
C LEU A 118 2.11 -22.27 25.83
N CYS A 119 1.27 -23.24 25.53
CA CYS A 119 1.65 -24.44 24.79
C CYS A 119 2.09 -24.09 23.37
N PHE A 120 1.30 -23.27 22.67
CA PHE A 120 1.64 -22.80 21.33
C PHE A 120 2.95 -22.00 21.32
N PHE A 121 3.10 -21.08 22.27
CA PHE A 121 4.31 -20.27 22.43
C PHE A 121 5.56 -21.13 22.71
N LEU A 122 5.47 -22.12 23.60
CA LEU A 122 6.59 -23.03 23.93
C LEU A 122 7.05 -23.81 22.70
N VAL A 123 6.13 -24.33 21.89
CA VAL A 123 6.47 -25.05 20.66
C VAL A 123 7.21 -24.12 19.70
N LEU A 124 6.72 -22.91 19.51
CA LEU A 124 7.30 -21.95 18.58
C LEU A 124 8.69 -21.47 19.02
N ILE A 125 8.87 -21.19 20.33
CA ILE A 125 10.16 -20.72 20.84
C ILE A 125 11.22 -21.84 20.84
N ILE A 126 10.83 -23.07 21.17
CA ILE A 126 11.74 -24.22 21.08
C ILE A 126 12.22 -24.41 19.64
N PHE A 127 11.30 -24.31 18.68
CA PHE A 127 11.63 -24.42 17.27
C PHE A 127 12.58 -23.31 16.83
N PHE A 128 12.28 -22.04 17.16
CA PHE A 128 13.13 -20.91 16.78
C PHE A 128 14.50 -20.96 17.45
N VAL A 129 14.54 -21.21 18.77
CA VAL A 129 15.81 -21.32 19.53
C VAL A 129 16.63 -22.51 19.03
N GLY A 130 15.98 -23.65 18.76
CA GLY A 130 16.64 -24.85 18.24
C GLY A 130 17.29 -24.59 16.88
N ILE A 131 16.55 -24.00 15.93
CA ILE A 131 17.10 -23.64 14.62
C ILE A 131 18.23 -22.62 14.78
N THR A 132 18.02 -21.55 15.55
CA THR A 132 19.03 -20.51 15.76
C THR A 132 20.30 -21.09 16.38
N ALA A 133 20.21 -21.97 17.37
CA ALA A 133 21.35 -22.61 18.02
C ALA A 133 22.15 -23.49 17.05
N VAL A 134 21.47 -24.31 16.24
CA VAL A 134 22.13 -25.16 15.23
C VAL A 134 22.81 -24.31 14.17
N LEU A 135 22.13 -23.32 13.64
CA LEU A 135 22.70 -22.42 12.65
C LEU A 135 23.85 -21.59 13.21
N TYR A 136 23.72 -21.09 14.44
CA TYR A 136 24.78 -20.34 15.11
C TYR A 136 26.05 -21.18 15.34
N ALA A 137 25.89 -22.42 15.79
CA ALA A 137 26.99 -23.34 16.01
C ALA A 137 27.74 -23.69 14.71
N THR A 138 27.03 -23.74 13.58
CA THR A 138 27.61 -24.14 12.28
C THR A 138 28.17 -22.94 11.48
N ILE A 139 27.46 -21.82 11.47
CA ILE A 139 27.74 -20.69 10.58
C ILE A 139 27.71 -19.31 11.29
N GLY A 140 27.83 -19.28 12.62
CA GLY A 140 27.82 -18.06 13.45
C GLY A 140 29.05 -17.16 13.35
N LYS A 141 29.78 -17.21 12.21
CA LYS A 141 30.97 -16.40 11.94
C LYS A 141 30.72 -15.45 10.77
N THR A 142 31.20 -14.22 10.90
CA THR A 142 31.28 -13.28 9.78
C THR A 142 32.67 -13.33 9.13
N SER A 143 32.71 -13.23 7.81
CA SER A 143 33.93 -13.25 6.99
C SER A 143 34.03 -11.91 6.28
N ILE A 144 34.79 -10.99 6.88
CA ILE A 144 34.98 -9.62 6.38
C ILE A 144 36.11 -9.63 5.37
N PRO A 145 35.89 -9.21 4.11
CA PRO A 145 36.96 -9.06 3.14
C PRO A 145 37.81 -7.85 3.48
N ILE A 146 39.12 -8.04 3.55
CA ILE A 146 40.11 -7.00 3.74
C ILE A 146 41.06 -6.99 2.56
N THR A 147 41.47 -5.81 2.13
CA THR A 147 42.51 -5.66 1.11
C THR A 147 43.84 -5.40 1.80
N LYS A 148 44.70 -6.40 1.81
CA LYS A 148 46.08 -6.25 2.28
C LYS A 148 46.90 -5.57 1.19
N LYS A 149 47.53 -4.44 1.53
CA LYS A 149 48.45 -3.72 0.66
C LYS A 149 49.88 -4.01 1.13
N GLU A 150 50.62 -4.77 0.36
CA GLU A 150 52.02 -5.01 0.57
C GLU A 150 52.83 -4.13 -0.39
N TYR A 151 53.79 -3.40 0.15
CA TYR A 151 54.74 -2.62 -0.63
C TYR A 151 55.96 -3.49 -0.82
N GLU A 152 56.14 -4.05 -2.03
CA GLU A 152 57.32 -4.82 -2.43
C GLU A 152 58.25 -3.92 -3.25
N ASP A 153 59.57 -4.14 -3.14
CA ASP A 153 60.59 -3.48 -3.94
C ASP A 153 60.51 -1.95 -3.96
N CYS A 154 60.58 -1.35 -2.78
CA CYS A 154 60.71 0.11 -2.68
C CYS A 154 62.13 0.54 -3.07
N SER A 155 62.28 1.08 -4.28
CA SER A 155 63.56 1.70 -4.69
C SER A 155 63.56 3.17 -4.31
N ILE A 156 64.62 3.57 -3.61
CA ILE A 156 64.84 4.98 -3.32
C ILE A 156 65.72 5.51 -4.48
N ASP A 157 65.11 5.84 -5.59
CA ASP A 157 65.78 6.51 -6.69
C ASP A 157 65.67 8.03 -6.48
N ASN A 158 66.87 8.62 -6.22
CA ASN A 158 67.15 10.07 -6.19
C ASN A 158 66.32 10.89 -5.21
N VAL A 159 66.60 10.75 -3.91
CA VAL A 159 66.06 11.66 -2.89
C VAL A 159 66.80 13.01 -3.00
N ILE A 160 66.25 13.94 -3.73
CA ILE A 160 66.53 15.36 -3.59
C ILE A 160 65.74 15.83 -2.38
N PHE A 161 66.41 16.09 -1.27
CA PHE A 161 65.85 16.70 -0.08
C PHE A 161 65.43 18.16 -0.41
N ASP A 162 64.21 18.39 -0.75
CA ASP A 162 63.68 19.74 -0.77
C ASP A 162 63.10 20.02 0.63
N SER A 163 63.69 21.00 1.32
CA SER A 163 63.43 21.28 2.74
C SER A 163 62.04 21.80 3.10
N ASN A 164 61.15 21.90 2.14
CA ASN A 164 59.80 22.46 2.33
C ASN A 164 58.65 21.46 2.11
N ASP A 165 58.91 20.18 1.86
CA ASP A 165 57.86 19.23 1.54
C ASP A 165 57.73 18.14 2.62
N THR A 166 56.67 18.14 3.38
CA THR A 166 56.35 17.16 4.42
C THR A 166 55.96 15.78 3.90
N GLY A 167 56.07 15.54 2.60
CA GLY A 167 55.63 14.33 1.91
C GLY A 167 56.72 13.31 1.62
N PHE A 168 57.49 12.85 2.60
CA PHE A 168 58.49 11.79 2.44
C PHE A 168 57.96 10.49 1.79
N LEU A 169 56.69 10.15 2.00
CA LEU A 169 56.06 8.94 1.45
C LEU A 169 55.63 9.07 -0.01
N SER A 170 55.52 10.26 -0.58
CA SER A 170 55.01 10.47 -1.94
C SER A 170 56.09 10.25 -3.04
N LYS A 171 57.36 10.17 -2.66
CA LYS A 171 58.52 9.96 -3.58
C LYS A 171 59.08 8.54 -3.57
N LEU A 172 58.52 7.63 -2.75
CA LEU A 172 58.90 6.21 -2.79
C LEU A 172 58.14 5.53 -3.95
N ASN A 173 58.91 5.06 -4.91
CA ASN A 173 58.36 4.23 -6.01
C ASN A 173 58.34 2.78 -5.53
N CYS A 174 57.20 2.36 -4.98
CA CYS A 174 56.98 1.02 -4.47
C CYS A 174 56.01 0.26 -5.37
N ASN A 175 56.30 -0.98 -5.66
CA ASN A 175 55.33 -1.88 -6.28
C ASN A 175 54.27 -2.25 -5.25
N LEU A 176 53.03 -1.81 -5.48
CA LEU A 176 51.90 -2.08 -4.62
C LEU A 176 51.26 -3.41 -5.01
N LYS A 177 51.48 -4.45 -4.22
CA LYS A 177 50.77 -5.73 -4.35
C LYS A 177 49.52 -5.71 -3.48
N ARG A 178 48.36 -5.89 -4.11
CA ARG A 178 47.10 -6.00 -3.42
C ARG A 178 46.69 -7.46 -3.34
N SER A 179 46.51 -7.99 -2.14
CA SER A 179 45.93 -9.31 -1.90
C SER A 179 44.61 -9.18 -1.15
N GLU A 180 43.58 -9.90 -1.59
CA GLU A 180 42.31 -9.98 -0.87
C GLU A 180 42.41 -11.12 0.15
N GLU A 181 42.33 -10.79 1.41
CA GLU A 181 42.22 -11.72 2.53
C GLU A 181 40.89 -11.56 3.23
N SER A 182 40.44 -12.56 3.97
CA SER A 182 39.21 -12.48 4.78
C SER A 182 39.54 -12.73 6.25
N VAL A 183 39.04 -11.86 7.13
CA VAL A 183 39.13 -12.03 8.58
C VAL A 183 37.85 -12.62 9.09
N GLU A 184 37.92 -13.73 9.81
CA GLU A 184 36.80 -14.36 10.46
C GLU A 184 36.63 -13.82 11.88
N LEU A 185 35.41 -13.32 12.19
CA LEU A 185 35.03 -12.84 13.52
C LEU A 185 33.81 -13.61 14.02
N ASN A 186 33.80 -13.93 15.31
CA ASN A 186 32.61 -14.49 15.97
C ASN A 186 31.59 -13.38 16.21
N VAL A 187 30.34 -13.63 15.86
CA VAL A 187 29.24 -12.67 16.03
C VAL A 187 28.46 -13.00 17.31
N ASN A 188 27.94 -11.98 17.99
CA ASN A 188 27.06 -12.18 19.15
C ASN A 188 25.77 -12.88 18.70
N ILE A 189 25.25 -13.79 19.54
CA ILE A 189 24.03 -14.56 19.28
C ILE A 189 22.81 -13.64 19.01
N ILE A 190 22.71 -12.48 19.67
CA ILE A 190 21.65 -11.50 19.43
C ILE A 190 21.74 -10.96 18.00
N VAL A 191 22.92 -10.53 17.57
CA VAL A 191 23.14 -10.03 16.19
C VAL A 191 22.88 -11.14 15.18
N TYR A 192 23.24 -12.39 15.50
CA TYR A 192 22.94 -13.53 14.64
C TYR A 192 21.43 -13.81 14.51
N SER A 193 20.70 -13.76 15.62
CA SER A 193 19.22 -13.89 15.61
C SER A 193 18.58 -12.79 14.79
N MET A 194 19.09 -11.56 14.91
CA MET A 194 18.62 -10.43 14.08
C MET A 194 18.96 -10.63 12.61
N ALA A 195 20.10 -11.22 12.28
CA ALA A 195 20.45 -11.54 10.90
C ALA A 195 19.49 -12.53 10.25
N ILE A 196 19.05 -13.55 11.00
CA ILE A 196 18.01 -14.50 10.53
C ILE A 196 16.70 -13.75 10.25
N LEU A 197 16.24 -12.91 11.21
CA LEU A 197 15.02 -12.14 11.02
C LEU A 197 15.15 -11.15 9.84
N THR A 198 16.29 -10.50 9.70
CA THR A 198 16.57 -9.58 8.57
C THR A 198 16.55 -10.32 7.24
N PHE A 199 17.05 -11.54 7.19
CA PHE A 199 17.00 -12.37 5.98
C PHE A 199 15.56 -12.69 5.56
N ILE A 200 14.71 -13.08 6.52
CA ILE A 200 13.27 -13.28 6.29
C ILE A 200 12.60 -11.95 5.89
N SER A 201 12.98 -10.86 6.54
CA SER A 201 12.47 -9.51 6.28
C SER A 201 12.72 -9.03 4.86
N TRP A 202 13.83 -9.44 4.26
CA TRP A 202 14.12 -9.11 2.86
C TRP A 202 13.11 -9.69 1.87
N ILE A 203 12.57 -10.89 2.15
CA ILE A 203 11.51 -11.48 1.33
C ILE A 203 10.26 -10.59 1.41
N VAL A 204 9.89 -10.17 2.64
CA VAL A 204 8.74 -9.29 2.88
C VAL A 204 8.93 -7.94 2.19
N PHE A 205 10.10 -7.34 2.36
CA PHE A 205 10.42 -6.04 1.76
C PHE A 205 10.48 -6.11 0.22
N ALA A 206 11.11 -7.14 -0.34
CA ALA A 206 11.21 -7.28 -1.78
C ALA A 206 9.84 -7.40 -2.45
N LEU A 207 8.90 -8.10 -1.80
CA LEU A 207 7.53 -8.24 -2.30
C LEU A 207 6.72 -6.95 -2.07
N PHE A 208 6.50 -6.58 -0.82
CA PHE A 208 5.57 -5.48 -0.49
C PHE A 208 6.15 -4.11 -0.78
N GLY A 209 7.44 -3.91 -0.58
CA GLY A 209 8.13 -2.66 -0.93
C GLY A 209 8.13 -2.41 -2.43
N GLY A 210 8.39 -3.43 -3.25
CA GLY A 210 8.33 -3.35 -4.71
C GLY A 210 6.93 -3.01 -5.21
N ILE A 211 5.89 -3.69 -4.67
CA ILE A 211 4.49 -3.38 -4.98
C ILE A 211 4.16 -1.94 -4.56
N GLY A 212 4.48 -1.56 -3.33
CA GLY A 212 4.16 -0.24 -2.78
C GLY A 212 4.80 0.89 -3.54
N LEU A 213 6.07 0.76 -3.92
CA LEU A 213 6.81 1.79 -4.67
C LEU A 213 6.15 2.12 -6.02
N ALA A 214 5.55 1.10 -6.68
CA ALA A 214 4.79 1.28 -7.91
C ALA A 214 3.37 1.83 -7.66
N THR A 215 2.69 1.34 -6.62
CA THR A 215 1.26 1.59 -6.44
C THR A 215 0.95 2.89 -5.70
N VAL A 216 1.80 3.33 -4.75
CA VAL A 216 1.56 4.55 -3.97
C VAL A 216 1.31 5.78 -4.83
N PRO A 217 2.19 6.16 -5.79
CA PRO A 217 1.95 7.34 -6.61
C PRO A 217 0.72 7.20 -7.50
N LEU A 218 0.52 6.02 -8.07
CA LEU A 218 -0.60 5.77 -8.99
C LEU A 218 -1.95 5.79 -8.27
N ASP A 219 -2.02 5.25 -7.05
CA ASP A 219 -3.24 5.22 -6.25
C ASP A 219 -3.74 6.63 -5.87
N PHE A 220 -2.86 7.59 -5.62
CA PHE A 220 -3.26 8.98 -5.39
C PHE A 220 -3.97 9.56 -6.62
N PHE A 221 -3.42 9.34 -7.81
CA PHE A 221 -4.05 9.80 -9.06
C PHE A 221 -5.34 9.04 -9.37
N VAL A 222 -5.38 7.72 -9.14
CA VAL A 222 -6.59 6.90 -9.31
C VAL A 222 -7.68 7.35 -8.34
N SER A 223 -7.34 7.60 -7.08
CA SER A 223 -8.29 8.07 -6.06
C SER A 223 -8.83 9.46 -6.42
N PHE A 224 -8.00 10.35 -6.95
CA PHE A 224 -8.47 11.63 -7.47
C PHE A 224 -9.38 11.47 -8.69
N LYS A 225 -9.02 10.60 -9.64
CA LYS A 225 -9.84 10.33 -10.84
C LYS A 225 -11.19 9.71 -10.46
N SER A 226 -11.22 8.83 -9.47
CA SER A 226 -12.42 8.15 -8.98
C SER A 226 -13.14 8.92 -7.87
N ARG A 227 -12.79 10.20 -7.65
CA ARG A 227 -13.44 11.02 -6.63
C ARG A 227 -14.95 11.10 -6.87
N PRO A 228 -15.76 11.16 -5.82
CA PRO A 228 -17.19 11.37 -5.94
C PRO A 228 -17.46 12.70 -6.65
N LYS A 229 -18.36 12.67 -7.62
CA LYS A 229 -18.79 13.88 -8.35
C LYS A 229 -20.05 14.41 -7.67
N ILE A 230 -20.10 15.72 -7.47
CA ILE A 230 -21.33 16.39 -7.02
C ILE A 230 -22.36 16.25 -8.15
N LEU A 231 -23.46 15.58 -7.87
CA LEU A 231 -24.56 15.35 -8.80
C LEU A 231 -25.68 16.34 -8.53
N THR A 232 -26.37 16.79 -9.58
CA THR A 232 -27.60 17.56 -9.40
C THR A 232 -28.71 16.66 -8.88
N SER A 233 -29.68 17.22 -8.12
CA SER A 233 -30.81 16.45 -7.59
C SER A 233 -31.55 15.65 -8.67
N ASN A 234 -31.70 16.22 -9.87
CA ASN A 234 -32.32 15.52 -11.00
C ASN A 234 -31.48 14.34 -11.51
N ASP A 235 -30.14 14.48 -11.49
CA ASP A 235 -29.26 13.38 -11.91
C ASP A 235 -29.27 12.25 -10.88
N VAL A 236 -29.35 12.57 -9.58
CA VAL A 236 -29.48 11.60 -8.50
C VAL A 236 -30.77 10.79 -8.67
N LYS A 237 -31.93 11.47 -8.89
CA LYS A 237 -33.23 10.82 -9.14
C LYS A 237 -33.20 9.90 -10.36
N THR A 238 -32.59 10.36 -11.44
CA THR A 238 -32.51 9.56 -12.67
C THR A 238 -31.64 8.31 -12.44
N ARG A 239 -30.51 8.44 -11.75
CA ARG A 239 -29.62 7.32 -11.44
C ARG A 239 -30.26 6.32 -10.47
N LYS A 240 -30.94 6.80 -9.42
CA LYS A 240 -31.71 5.95 -8.49
C LYS A 240 -32.78 5.15 -9.21
N ARG A 241 -33.49 5.77 -10.15
CA ARG A 241 -34.52 5.07 -10.94
C ARG A 241 -33.90 3.96 -11.80
N ILE A 242 -32.78 4.22 -12.47
CA ILE A 242 -32.09 3.21 -13.27
C ILE A 242 -31.64 2.03 -12.40
N LEU A 243 -31.09 2.32 -11.21
CA LEU A 243 -30.70 1.26 -10.26
C LEU A 243 -31.90 0.44 -9.79
N TYR A 244 -33.03 1.09 -9.52
CA TYR A 244 -34.24 0.40 -9.13
C TYR A 244 -34.75 -0.54 -10.24
N ASP A 245 -34.74 -0.09 -11.49
CA ASP A 245 -35.16 -0.93 -12.63
C ASP A 245 -34.22 -2.15 -12.76
N GLU A 246 -32.92 -1.98 -12.57
CA GLU A 246 -31.95 -3.08 -12.60
C GLU A 246 -32.11 -4.06 -11.42
N ILE A 247 -32.47 -3.56 -10.22
CA ILE A 247 -32.78 -4.39 -9.05
C ILE A 247 -34.03 -5.25 -9.29
N VAL A 248 -35.04 -4.71 -9.95
CA VAL A 248 -36.25 -5.46 -10.32
C VAL A 248 -35.92 -6.60 -11.29
N GLU A 249 -35.04 -6.34 -12.29
CA GLU A 249 -34.56 -7.40 -13.19
C GLU A 249 -33.74 -8.46 -12.43
N LEU A 250 -32.86 -8.05 -11.50
CA LEU A 250 -32.10 -8.98 -10.67
C LEU A 250 -33.00 -9.86 -9.79
N ARG A 251 -34.09 -9.31 -9.27
CA ARG A 251 -35.06 -10.10 -8.50
C ARG A 251 -35.70 -11.20 -9.34
N GLN A 252 -36.06 -10.89 -10.57
CA GLN A 252 -36.59 -11.91 -11.49
C GLN A 252 -35.56 -13.01 -11.78
N LEU A 253 -34.28 -12.62 -11.93
CA LEU A 253 -33.20 -13.57 -12.13
C LEU A 253 -32.94 -14.43 -10.88
N ALA A 254 -33.12 -13.87 -9.69
CA ALA A 254 -33.03 -14.60 -8.42
C ALA A 254 -34.17 -15.63 -8.27
N ASP A 255 -35.41 -15.27 -8.66
CA ASP A 255 -36.53 -16.18 -8.64
C ASP A 255 -36.31 -17.36 -9.63
N GLU A 256 -35.79 -17.08 -10.85
CA GLU A 256 -35.43 -18.14 -11.83
C GLU A 256 -34.32 -19.06 -11.28
N LEU A 257 -33.34 -18.53 -10.54
CA LEU A 257 -32.30 -19.33 -9.89
C LEU A 257 -32.88 -20.26 -8.81
N LYS A 258 -33.80 -19.75 -7.96
CA LYS A 258 -34.50 -20.55 -6.95
C LYS A 258 -35.31 -21.68 -7.55
N ASP A 259 -36.02 -21.42 -8.64
CA ASP A 259 -36.76 -22.44 -9.36
C ASP A 259 -35.86 -23.56 -9.91
N LEU A 260 -34.68 -23.17 -10.45
CA LEU A 260 -33.70 -24.14 -10.91
C LEU A 260 -33.07 -24.93 -9.75
N GLU A 261 -32.87 -24.33 -8.58
CA GLU A 261 -32.43 -25.02 -7.36
C GLU A 261 -33.48 -26.02 -6.88
N ALA A 262 -34.75 -25.64 -6.84
CA ALA A 262 -35.85 -26.52 -6.46
C ALA A 262 -35.93 -27.74 -7.38
N THR A 263 -35.59 -27.61 -8.67
CA THR A 263 -35.50 -28.75 -9.63
C THR A 263 -34.24 -29.60 -9.46
N GLY A 264 -33.39 -29.31 -8.48
CA GLY A 264 -32.14 -30.04 -8.19
C GLY A 264 -31.04 -29.83 -9.23
N ALA A 265 -31.07 -28.74 -10.00
CA ALA A 265 -30.08 -28.42 -11.04
C ALA A 265 -28.62 -28.39 -10.55
N PRO A 266 -28.27 -27.85 -9.33
CA PRO A 266 -26.90 -27.83 -8.83
C PRO A 266 -26.32 -29.23 -8.57
N LYS A 267 -27.17 -30.19 -8.18
CA LYS A 267 -26.78 -31.57 -7.82
C LYS A 267 -26.64 -32.50 -9.04
N LYS A 268 -27.04 -32.05 -10.24
CA LYS A 268 -26.94 -32.86 -11.46
C LYS A 268 -25.52 -32.98 -11.95
N PHE A 269 -25.26 -34.01 -12.79
CA PHE A 269 -23.95 -34.28 -13.37
C PHE A 269 -23.36 -33.04 -14.05
N PHE A 270 -22.04 -32.85 -13.93
CA PHE A 270 -21.31 -31.64 -14.38
C PHE A 270 -21.61 -31.23 -15.83
N LEU A 271 -21.78 -32.21 -16.73
CA LEU A 271 -22.07 -31.95 -18.13
C LEU A 271 -23.56 -31.73 -18.46
N SER A 272 -24.47 -31.83 -17.49
CA SER A 272 -25.89 -31.64 -17.74
C SER A 272 -26.21 -30.21 -18.18
N ALA A 273 -27.09 -30.04 -19.15
CA ALA A 273 -27.49 -28.75 -19.68
C ALA A 273 -28.12 -27.84 -18.58
N GLN A 274 -28.85 -28.44 -17.64
CA GLN A 274 -29.48 -27.71 -16.54
C GLN A 274 -28.47 -27.14 -15.54
N ARG A 275 -27.43 -27.91 -15.20
CA ARG A 275 -26.34 -27.43 -14.33
C ARG A 275 -25.54 -26.32 -15.00
N ARG A 276 -25.29 -26.41 -16.32
CA ARG A 276 -24.61 -25.35 -17.06
C ARG A 276 -25.46 -24.07 -17.11
N LYS A 277 -26.79 -24.20 -17.32
CA LYS A 277 -27.71 -23.06 -17.27
C LYS A 277 -27.69 -22.40 -15.91
N TYR A 278 -27.81 -23.19 -14.83
CA TYR A 278 -27.76 -22.70 -13.46
C TYR A 278 -26.44 -21.95 -13.18
N ASN A 279 -25.30 -22.54 -13.45
CA ASN A 279 -23.99 -21.91 -13.20
C ASN A 279 -23.81 -20.63 -14.03
N ARG A 280 -24.30 -20.58 -15.24
CA ARG A 280 -24.25 -19.37 -16.07
C ARG A 280 -25.09 -18.26 -15.47
N LEU A 281 -26.34 -18.54 -15.09
CA LEU A 281 -27.24 -17.58 -14.48
C LEU A 281 -26.73 -17.13 -13.11
N LYS A 282 -26.19 -18.04 -12.29
CA LYS A 282 -25.57 -17.73 -11.00
C LYS A 282 -24.40 -16.74 -11.17
N ASN A 283 -23.49 -17.01 -12.09
CA ASN A 283 -22.36 -16.11 -12.34
C ASN A 283 -22.80 -14.74 -12.88
N GLU A 284 -23.82 -14.72 -13.74
CA GLU A 284 -24.42 -13.48 -14.25
C GLU A 284 -25.06 -12.68 -13.11
N PHE A 285 -25.85 -13.33 -12.24
CA PHE A 285 -26.49 -12.72 -11.08
C PHE A 285 -25.44 -12.12 -10.13
N ILE A 286 -24.44 -12.89 -9.71
CA ILE A 286 -23.38 -12.42 -8.79
C ILE A 286 -22.64 -11.21 -9.38
N SER A 287 -22.30 -11.27 -10.67
CA SER A 287 -21.61 -10.17 -11.36
C SER A 287 -22.45 -8.90 -11.41
N ARG A 288 -23.72 -9.00 -11.82
CA ARG A 288 -24.66 -7.84 -11.91
C ARG A 288 -24.99 -7.29 -10.52
N PHE A 289 -25.24 -8.15 -9.54
CA PHE A 289 -25.54 -7.76 -8.17
C PHE A 289 -24.38 -7.00 -7.53
N SER A 290 -23.15 -7.50 -7.68
CA SER A 290 -21.96 -6.81 -7.16
C SER A 290 -21.73 -5.43 -7.79
N LEU A 291 -22.07 -5.27 -9.07
CA LEU A 291 -22.00 -3.97 -9.75
C LEU A 291 -23.08 -3.01 -9.23
N VAL A 292 -24.34 -3.48 -9.09
CA VAL A 292 -25.45 -2.66 -8.58
C VAL A 292 -25.16 -2.19 -7.15
N LYS A 293 -24.73 -3.11 -6.27
CA LYS A 293 -24.34 -2.77 -4.89
C LYS A 293 -23.29 -1.69 -4.84
N LYS A 294 -22.24 -1.83 -5.66
CA LYS A 294 -21.15 -0.86 -5.75
C LYS A 294 -21.62 0.50 -6.29
N GLU A 295 -22.48 0.52 -7.30
CA GLU A 295 -23.02 1.78 -7.85
C GLU A 295 -23.96 2.48 -6.87
N PHE A 296 -24.72 1.73 -6.09
CA PHE A 296 -25.56 2.26 -5.01
C PHE A 296 -24.71 2.90 -3.89
N GLU A 297 -23.63 2.22 -3.46
CA GLU A 297 -22.70 2.77 -2.48
C GLU A 297 -22.03 4.07 -2.99
N ILE A 298 -21.63 4.10 -4.27
CA ILE A 298 -21.07 5.31 -4.89
C ILE A 298 -22.10 6.44 -4.94
N LEU A 299 -23.35 6.13 -5.27
CA LEU A 299 -24.41 7.12 -5.35
C LEU A 299 -24.75 7.72 -3.99
N ASN A 300 -24.86 6.89 -2.94
CA ASN A 300 -25.03 7.34 -1.57
C ASN A 300 -23.87 8.19 -1.08
N LYS A 301 -22.65 7.77 -1.38
CA LYS A 301 -21.44 8.55 -1.05
C LYS A 301 -21.40 9.90 -1.76
N ASN A 302 -21.83 9.97 -3.02
CA ASN A 302 -21.91 11.22 -3.78
C ASN A 302 -22.96 12.18 -3.21
N ASN A 303 -24.09 11.65 -2.75
CA ASN A 303 -25.15 12.44 -2.12
C ASN A 303 -24.68 13.05 -0.79
N TYR A 304 -24.05 12.23 0.07
CA TYR A 304 -23.52 12.65 1.37
C TYR A 304 -22.38 13.69 1.25
N ILE A 305 -21.52 13.60 0.23
CA ILE A 305 -20.39 14.52 0.03
C ILE A 305 -20.84 15.88 -0.51
N GLY A 306 -21.99 15.95 -1.21
CA GLY A 306 -22.58 17.21 -1.64
C GLY A 306 -22.94 18.13 -0.46
N GLU A 307 -23.17 17.57 0.73
CA GLU A 307 -23.52 18.29 1.95
C GLU A 307 -22.30 18.69 2.81
N ASN A 308 -21.12 18.09 2.60
CA ASN A 308 -19.91 18.26 3.42
C ASN A 308 -18.72 18.78 2.61
N CYS A 309 -17.87 19.62 3.24
CA CYS A 309 -16.61 20.16 2.67
C CYS A 309 -15.56 19.09 2.30
N SER A 310 -15.88 17.80 2.36
CA SER A 310 -14.94 16.71 2.08
C SER A 310 -14.41 16.70 0.62
N ALA A 311 -15.11 17.37 -0.29
CA ALA A 311 -14.67 17.51 -1.70
C ALA A 311 -13.28 18.19 -1.82
N VAL A 312 -12.97 19.13 -0.93
CA VAL A 312 -11.69 19.86 -0.94
C VAL A 312 -10.51 18.94 -0.65
N PHE A 313 -10.68 17.93 0.22
CA PHE A 313 -9.62 16.99 0.56
C PHE A 313 -9.16 16.14 -0.64
N TYR A 314 -10.03 15.90 -1.63
CA TYR A 314 -9.63 15.18 -2.83
C TYR A 314 -8.63 15.95 -3.69
N PHE A 315 -8.62 17.28 -3.65
CA PHE A 315 -7.63 18.08 -4.37
C PHE A 315 -6.23 17.96 -3.77
N LEU A 316 -6.11 17.64 -2.47
CA LEU A 316 -4.81 17.38 -1.83
C LEU A 316 -4.14 16.09 -2.35
N LEU A 317 -4.91 15.17 -2.94
CA LEU A 317 -4.36 13.94 -3.52
C LEU A 317 -3.47 14.19 -4.74
N ILE A 318 -3.68 15.32 -5.45
CA ILE A 318 -2.86 15.67 -6.62
C ILE A 318 -1.42 15.99 -6.18
N PRO A 319 -1.17 16.99 -5.31
CA PRO A 319 0.20 17.31 -4.88
C PRO A 319 0.85 16.15 -4.13
N LEU A 320 0.09 15.35 -3.35
CA LEU A 320 0.61 14.12 -2.73
C LEU A 320 1.00 13.08 -3.78
N GLY A 321 0.23 12.95 -4.88
CA GLY A 321 0.56 12.08 -6.00
C GLY A 321 1.85 12.50 -6.70
N PHE A 322 2.05 13.80 -6.95
CA PHE A 322 3.30 14.31 -7.53
C PHE A 322 4.48 14.13 -6.58
N LEU A 323 4.33 14.46 -5.29
CA LEU A 323 5.38 14.28 -4.29
C LEU A 323 5.80 12.80 -4.19
N SER A 324 4.84 11.89 -4.09
CA SER A 324 5.14 10.46 -4.03
C SER A 324 5.78 9.93 -5.33
N THR A 325 5.42 10.48 -6.48
CA THR A 325 6.07 10.14 -7.76
C THR A 325 7.54 10.57 -7.75
N ILE A 326 7.83 11.78 -7.27
CA ILE A 326 9.21 12.28 -7.14
C ILE A 326 10.01 11.38 -6.20
N LEU A 327 9.48 11.05 -5.02
CA LEU A 327 10.15 10.18 -4.06
C LEU A 327 10.40 8.76 -4.62
N SER A 328 9.43 8.19 -5.34
CA SER A 328 9.60 6.90 -6.01
C SER A 328 10.69 6.96 -7.09
N LEU A 329 10.72 8.01 -7.90
CA LEU A 329 11.74 8.20 -8.92
C LEU A 329 13.14 8.40 -8.31
N LEU A 330 13.26 9.16 -7.23
CA LEU A 330 14.53 9.32 -6.51
C LEU A 330 15.08 7.98 -6.03
N TRP A 331 14.22 7.13 -5.43
CA TRP A 331 14.62 5.79 -5.01
C TRP A 331 14.98 4.87 -6.18
N LEU A 332 14.26 4.94 -7.30
CA LEU A 332 14.57 4.14 -8.49
C LEU A 332 15.90 4.54 -9.12
N ILE A 333 16.19 5.84 -9.20
CA ILE A 333 17.46 6.32 -9.71
C ILE A 333 18.60 5.91 -8.77
N GLN A 334 18.42 6.09 -7.45
CA GLN A 334 19.42 5.67 -6.47
C GLN A 334 19.65 4.16 -6.52
N PHE A 335 18.57 3.36 -6.59
CA PHE A 335 18.65 1.92 -6.76
C PHE A 335 19.45 1.53 -8.02
N SER A 336 19.14 2.16 -9.14
CA SER A 336 19.81 1.89 -10.41
C SER A 336 21.30 2.24 -10.37
N CYS A 337 21.64 3.37 -9.74
CA CYS A 337 23.02 3.77 -9.54
C CYS A 337 23.78 2.83 -8.59
N SER A 338 23.11 2.32 -7.55
CA SER A 338 23.75 1.45 -6.55
C SER A 338 23.96 0.02 -7.02
N TYR A 339 23.06 -0.53 -7.85
CA TYR A 339 23.09 -1.95 -8.21
C TYR A 339 23.33 -2.28 -9.68
N PHE A 340 23.04 -1.37 -10.62
CA PHE A 340 23.28 -1.59 -12.06
C PHE A 340 24.51 -0.85 -12.58
N SER A 341 24.92 0.24 -11.93
CA SER A 341 26.11 1.01 -12.31
C SER A 341 27.20 0.84 -11.27
N ILE A 342 27.78 -0.36 -11.21
CA ILE A 342 28.86 -0.68 -10.27
C ILE A 342 30.20 -0.54 -10.97
N HIS A 343 31.13 0.21 -10.38
CA HIS A 343 32.50 0.27 -10.84
C HIS A 343 33.24 -1.06 -10.56
N LYS A 344 34.37 -1.29 -11.28
CA LYS A 344 35.23 -2.47 -11.08
C LYS A 344 35.70 -2.64 -9.64
N ASP A 345 35.74 -1.56 -8.87
CA ASP A 345 36.10 -1.54 -7.44
C ASP A 345 34.95 -1.87 -6.49
N GLY A 346 33.76 -2.24 -7.00
CA GLY A 346 32.58 -2.58 -6.21
C GLY A 346 31.84 -1.36 -5.60
N ARG A 347 32.22 -0.14 -5.98
CA ARG A 347 31.54 1.08 -5.53
C ARG A 347 30.39 1.46 -6.45
N PRO A 348 29.33 2.12 -5.92
CA PRO A 348 28.25 2.67 -6.75
C PRO A 348 28.83 3.61 -7.81
N GLY A 349 28.33 3.52 -9.05
CA GLY A 349 28.84 4.32 -10.15
C GLY A 349 28.65 5.83 -9.96
N TYR A 350 27.49 6.22 -9.39
CA TYR A 350 27.18 7.60 -9.06
C TYR A 350 26.21 7.71 -7.88
N PRO A 351 26.70 7.87 -6.65
CA PRO A 351 25.87 7.92 -5.44
C PRO A 351 25.22 9.31 -5.25
N PHE A 352 24.34 9.73 -6.16
CA PHE A 352 23.81 11.10 -6.21
C PHE A 352 23.05 11.52 -4.94
N LEU A 353 22.24 10.64 -4.34
CA LEU A 353 21.54 10.94 -3.08
C LEU A 353 22.51 11.10 -1.92
N SER A 354 23.52 10.24 -1.83
CA SER A 354 24.57 10.35 -0.82
C SER A 354 25.32 11.68 -0.95
N LEU A 355 25.70 12.06 -2.18
CA LEU A 355 26.38 13.34 -2.45
C LEU A 355 25.48 14.53 -2.12
N MET A 356 24.19 14.47 -2.43
CA MET A 356 23.25 15.53 -2.10
C MET A 356 23.09 15.70 -0.58
N LEU A 357 22.97 14.59 0.16
CA LEU A 357 22.85 14.61 1.62
C LEU A 357 24.15 15.13 2.29
N ILE A 358 25.32 14.72 1.78
CA ILE A 358 26.62 15.22 2.22
C ILE A 358 26.72 16.73 1.94
N TYR A 359 26.31 17.18 0.76
CA TYR A 359 26.33 18.60 0.40
C TYR A 359 25.50 19.46 1.38
N PHE A 360 24.29 19.01 1.74
CA PHE A 360 23.47 19.72 2.74
C PHE A 360 24.15 19.78 4.11
N GLN A 361 24.92 18.76 4.45
CA GLN A 361 25.63 18.69 5.72
C GLN A 361 26.86 19.60 5.77
N ASP A 362 27.64 19.65 4.68
CA ASP A 362 28.87 20.44 4.57
C ASP A 362 28.60 21.96 4.49
N HIS A 363 27.36 22.36 4.13
CA HIS A 363 26.95 23.76 4.02
C HIS A 363 26.13 24.25 5.23
N ASP A 364 26.31 23.66 6.42
CA ASP A 364 25.62 24.01 7.67
C ASP A 364 24.09 23.87 7.65
N ILE A 365 23.55 23.12 6.67
CA ILE A 365 22.12 22.82 6.56
C ILE A 365 21.84 21.39 7.05
N SER A 366 22.52 20.95 8.10
CA SER A 366 22.43 19.59 8.65
C SER A 366 20.99 19.18 9.01
N PHE A 367 20.19 20.14 9.46
CA PHE A 367 18.77 19.94 9.73
C PHE A 367 17.98 19.47 8.49
N LEU A 368 18.22 20.10 7.34
CA LEU A 368 17.58 19.73 6.08
C LEU A 368 18.01 18.33 5.62
N SER A 369 19.30 17.98 5.80
CA SER A 369 19.81 16.64 5.51
C SER A 369 19.07 15.58 6.33
N PHE A 370 18.95 15.78 7.65
CA PHE A 370 18.24 14.88 8.55
C PHE A 370 16.75 14.75 8.16
N LEU A 371 16.06 15.88 7.92
CA LEU A 371 14.65 15.89 7.55
C LEU A 371 14.41 15.17 6.22
N PHE A 372 15.21 15.48 5.21
CA PHE A 372 15.07 14.88 3.88
C PHE A 372 15.37 13.37 3.93
N PHE A 373 16.41 12.96 4.64
CA PHE A 373 16.74 11.56 4.83
C PHE A 373 15.64 10.80 5.58
N SER A 374 15.07 11.42 6.63
CA SER A 374 13.92 10.84 7.35
C SER A 374 12.71 10.66 6.45
N ILE A 375 12.38 11.64 5.62
CA ILE A 375 11.26 11.54 4.66
C ILE A 375 11.50 10.40 3.66
N LEU A 376 12.72 10.26 3.13
CA LEU A 376 13.07 9.19 2.20
C LEU A 376 12.91 7.81 2.84
N THR A 377 13.39 7.62 4.06
CA THR A 377 13.31 6.33 4.76
C THR A 377 11.88 5.99 5.17
N LEU A 378 11.13 6.97 5.72
CA LEU A 378 9.72 6.80 6.07
C LEU A 378 8.84 6.50 4.84
N TYR A 379 9.18 7.08 3.69
CA TYR A 379 8.46 6.81 2.44
C TYR A 379 8.58 5.33 2.03
N LEU A 380 9.75 4.69 2.18
CA LEU A 380 9.90 3.25 1.93
C LEU A 380 9.03 2.40 2.86
N LEU A 381 8.98 2.75 4.15
CA LEU A 381 8.11 2.04 5.08
C LEU A 381 6.63 2.24 4.71
N PHE A 382 6.24 3.44 4.32
CA PHE A 382 4.89 3.69 3.81
C PHE A 382 4.57 2.86 2.56
N CYS A 383 5.54 2.67 1.65
CA CYS A 383 5.40 1.77 0.50
C CYS A 383 5.17 0.32 0.95
N VAL A 384 5.93 -0.17 1.96
CA VAL A 384 5.73 -1.53 2.49
C VAL A 384 4.34 -1.68 3.12
N ILE A 385 3.91 -0.72 3.94
CA ILE A 385 2.57 -0.71 4.55
C ILE A 385 1.49 -0.77 3.46
N LYS A 386 1.61 0.09 2.45
CA LYS A 386 0.65 0.15 1.35
C LYS A 386 0.64 -1.14 0.52
N GLY A 387 1.80 -1.66 0.18
CA GLY A 387 1.93 -2.91 -0.57
C GLY A 387 1.35 -4.10 0.19
N ASN A 388 1.61 -4.18 1.50
CA ASN A 388 1.05 -5.21 2.37
C ASN A 388 -0.48 -5.11 2.47
N PHE A 389 -1.05 -3.92 2.69
CA PHE A 389 -2.49 -3.74 2.80
C PHE A 389 -3.23 -3.97 1.47
N GLN A 390 -2.60 -3.65 0.35
CA GLN A 390 -3.23 -3.77 -0.96
C GLN A 390 -3.14 -5.18 -1.54
N PHE A 391 -1.99 -5.82 -1.43
CA PHE A 391 -1.76 -7.14 -1.98
C PHE A 391 -2.04 -8.25 -0.96
N GLY A 392 -1.63 -8.04 0.31
CA GLY A 392 -1.69 -9.03 1.38
C GLY A 392 -0.84 -10.28 1.08
N VAL A 393 -0.80 -11.21 2.03
CA VAL A 393 -0.22 -12.53 1.79
C VAL A 393 -1.23 -13.40 1.07
N ARG A 394 -0.85 -13.96 -0.08
CA ARG A 394 -1.71 -14.84 -0.89
C ARG A 394 -1.07 -16.22 -1.03
N ILE A 395 -1.79 -17.25 -0.62
CA ILE A 395 -1.39 -18.63 -0.84
C ILE A 395 -1.79 -19.02 -2.26
N LEU A 396 -0.83 -19.55 -3.05
CA LEU A 396 -1.00 -19.99 -4.44
C LEU A 396 -1.61 -18.88 -5.34
N CYS A 397 -1.31 -17.60 -5.03
CA CYS A 397 -1.83 -16.42 -5.75
C CYS A 397 -3.36 -16.26 -5.76
N CYS A 398 -4.13 -17.16 -5.15
CA CYS A 398 -5.60 -17.19 -5.21
C CYS A 398 -6.24 -16.78 -3.89
N TRP A 399 -5.74 -17.27 -2.75
CA TRP A 399 -6.37 -17.07 -1.44
C TRP A 399 -5.63 -16.01 -0.65
N ALA A 400 -6.30 -14.90 -0.34
CA ALA A 400 -5.78 -13.88 0.55
C ALA A 400 -5.85 -14.38 2.00
N VAL A 401 -4.69 -14.38 2.68
CA VAL A 401 -4.59 -14.67 4.10
C VAL A 401 -4.62 -13.34 4.84
N HIS A 402 -5.57 -13.19 5.74
CA HIS A 402 -5.73 -11.96 6.54
C HIS A 402 -5.80 -10.66 5.72
N PRO A 403 -6.78 -10.51 4.79
CA PRO A 403 -6.90 -9.30 3.98
C PRO A 403 -7.21 -8.08 4.86
N MET A 404 -6.65 -6.93 4.46
CA MET A 404 -6.93 -5.65 5.10
C MET A 404 -7.99 -4.87 4.31
N GLU A 405 -9.23 -4.90 4.80
CA GLU A 405 -10.36 -4.20 4.18
C GLU A 405 -10.89 -3.11 5.11
N LYS A 406 -11.28 -1.97 4.51
CA LYS A 406 -11.82 -0.84 5.27
C LYS A 406 -13.07 -1.23 6.06
N GLY A 407 -13.05 -1.05 7.40
CA GLY A 407 -14.18 -1.30 8.28
C GLY A 407 -14.59 -2.77 8.39
N LYS A 408 -13.75 -3.73 7.91
CA LYS A 408 -14.03 -5.17 7.92
C LYS A 408 -12.87 -6.01 8.44
N THR A 409 -11.83 -5.39 8.94
CA THR A 409 -10.62 -6.10 9.39
C THR A 409 -10.70 -6.43 10.85
N TYR A 410 -10.64 -7.73 11.17
CA TYR A 410 -10.55 -8.24 12.54
C TYR A 410 -9.14 -8.10 13.10
N MET A 411 -9.02 -8.08 14.43
CA MET A 411 -7.77 -7.80 15.13
C MET A 411 -6.66 -8.82 14.84
N ASN A 412 -7.01 -10.10 14.59
CA ASN A 412 -6.03 -11.11 14.19
C ASN A 412 -5.35 -10.76 12.85
N SER A 413 -6.14 -10.27 11.89
CA SER A 413 -5.60 -9.80 10.60
C SER A 413 -4.68 -8.58 10.77
N PHE A 414 -5.00 -7.69 11.70
CA PHE A 414 -4.13 -6.57 12.05
C PHE A 414 -2.79 -7.05 12.62
N LEU A 415 -2.82 -7.90 13.64
CA LEU A 415 -1.62 -8.44 14.30
C LEU A 415 -0.69 -9.10 13.28
N PHE A 416 -1.25 -9.92 12.38
CA PHE A 416 -0.48 -10.59 11.34
C PHE A 416 0.19 -9.58 10.38
N ASN A 417 -0.57 -8.64 9.83
CA ASN A 417 -0.03 -7.67 8.88
C ASN A 417 0.99 -6.72 9.52
N ILE A 418 0.80 -6.34 10.79
CA ILE A 418 1.74 -5.48 11.50
C ILE A 418 3.05 -6.20 11.82
N SER A 419 3.01 -7.50 12.15
CA SER A 419 4.23 -8.28 12.30
C SER A 419 5.04 -8.34 11.00
N LEU A 420 4.38 -8.44 9.84
CA LEU A 420 5.04 -8.37 8.53
C LEU A 420 5.64 -6.97 8.25
N ILE A 421 4.93 -5.90 8.61
CA ILE A 421 5.43 -4.52 8.46
C ILE A 421 6.65 -4.30 9.34
N LEU A 422 6.61 -4.78 10.59
CA LEU A 422 7.73 -4.69 11.53
C LEU A 422 8.94 -5.51 11.04
N LEU A 423 8.72 -6.71 10.49
CA LEU A 423 9.78 -7.43 9.81
C LEU A 423 10.31 -6.62 8.62
N GLY A 424 9.43 -6.11 7.75
CA GLY A 424 9.84 -5.31 6.60
C GLY A 424 10.70 -4.10 6.95
N SER A 425 10.47 -3.46 8.11
CA SER A 425 11.27 -2.31 8.57
C SER A 425 12.74 -2.64 8.80
N MET A 426 13.07 -3.88 9.21
CA MET A 426 14.47 -4.34 9.36
C MET A 426 15.19 -4.40 8.01
N ALA A 427 14.53 -4.93 6.98
CA ALA A 427 15.12 -4.98 5.65
C ALA A 427 15.24 -3.58 5.02
N ILE A 428 14.29 -2.67 5.29
CA ILE A 428 14.41 -1.26 4.88
C ILE A 428 15.66 -0.64 5.49
N THR A 429 15.91 -0.84 6.78
CA THR A 429 17.10 -0.34 7.46
C THR A 429 18.37 -0.80 6.76
N GLN A 430 18.50 -2.10 6.46
CA GLN A 430 19.64 -2.64 5.74
C GLN A 430 19.72 -2.12 4.29
N PHE A 431 18.61 -2.04 3.59
CA PHE A 431 18.54 -1.55 2.21
C PHE A 431 19.00 -0.08 2.10
N VAL A 432 18.51 0.77 2.98
CA VAL A 432 18.89 2.20 3.03
C VAL A 432 20.36 2.35 3.34
N THR A 433 20.88 1.58 4.32
CA THR A 433 22.30 1.59 4.70
C THR A 433 23.19 1.13 3.54
N ASP A 434 22.78 0.12 2.78
CA ASP A 434 23.52 -0.39 1.62
C ASP A 434 23.49 0.60 0.43
N CYS A 435 22.30 1.16 0.12
CA CYS A 435 22.16 2.12 -0.99
C CYS A 435 22.86 3.46 -0.76
N LEU A 436 22.93 3.91 0.50
CA LEU A 436 23.54 5.20 0.89
C LEU A 436 24.83 5.01 1.66
N SER A 437 25.61 3.96 1.32
CA SER A 437 26.81 3.55 2.04
C SER A 437 27.81 4.68 2.28
N ASP A 438 28.00 5.60 1.32
CA ASP A 438 28.94 6.73 1.46
C ASP A 438 28.44 7.77 2.49
N TYR A 439 27.13 7.97 2.58
CA TYR A 439 26.54 8.90 3.56
C TYR A 439 26.43 8.30 4.95
N VAL A 440 26.16 6.99 5.04
CA VAL A 440 26.00 6.25 6.30
C VAL A 440 27.34 5.72 6.84
N ALA A 441 28.44 5.84 6.08
CA ALA A 441 29.75 5.33 6.45
C ALA A 441 30.19 5.75 7.86
N PHE A 442 30.81 4.82 8.59
CA PHE A 442 31.34 4.98 9.95
C PHE A 442 30.29 5.13 11.06
N THR A 443 29.01 4.85 10.78
CA THR A 443 27.96 4.80 11.80
C THR A 443 27.82 3.40 12.40
N ASP A 444 27.12 3.29 13.53
CA ASP A 444 26.86 1.99 14.17
C ASP A 444 25.95 1.12 13.30
N VAL A 445 24.97 1.70 12.59
CA VAL A 445 24.11 0.98 11.65
C VAL A 445 24.89 0.40 10.47
N ASP A 446 25.87 1.12 9.94
CA ASP A 446 26.77 0.62 8.88
C ASP A 446 27.60 -0.57 9.36
N THR A 447 28.15 -0.47 10.57
CA THR A 447 28.89 -1.57 11.18
C THR A 447 28.02 -2.81 11.38
N LEU A 448 26.78 -2.66 11.87
CA LEU A 448 25.87 -3.77 12.13
C LEU A 448 25.40 -4.44 10.83
N PHE A 449 24.91 -3.68 9.87
CA PHE A 449 24.29 -4.24 8.67
C PHE A 449 25.26 -4.53 7.54
N ASN A 450 26.11 -3.58 7.17
CA ASN A 450 27.05 -3.73 6.05
C ASN A 450 28.29 -4.54 6.42
N THR A 451 28.79 -4.40 7.65
CA THR A 451 30.02 -5.10 8.06
C THR A 451 29.71 -6.47 8.68
N LEU A 452 28.81 -6.57 9.66
CA LEU A 452 28.55 -7.83 10.36
C LEU A 452 27.53 -8.71 9.65
N ILE A 453 26.29 -8.24 9.45
CA ILE A 453 25.16 -9.06 8.94
C ILE A 453 25.38 -9.44 7.47
N LYS A 454 25.78 -8.49 6.62
CA LYS A 454 26.00 -8.71 5.19
C LYS A 454 27.08 -9.77 4.90
N ASN A 455 28.10 -9.88 5.75
CA ASN A 455 29.23 -10.78 5.60
C ASN A 455 29.13 -12.08 6.40
N LEU A 456 28.00 -12.40 7.03
CA LEU A 456 27.77 -13.70 7.66
C LEU A 456 27.87 -14.84 6.66
N LYS A 457 28.53 -15.97 7.04
CA LYS A 457 28.97 -17.04 6.12
C LYS A 457 27.90 -17.52 5.15
N PHE A 458 26.69 -17.80 5.56
CA PHE A 458 25.62 -18.24 4.68
C PHE A 458 24.98 -17.07 3.93
N PHE A 459 24.66 -15.99 4.62
CA PHE A 459 23.89 -14.87 4.10
C PHE A 459 24.65 -14.03 3.08
N LYS A 460 26.00 -13.99 3.18
CA LYS A 460 26.85 -13.24 2.23
C LYS A 460 26.62 -13.60 0.77
N TYR A 461 26.25 -14.84 0.46
CA TYR A 461 26.00 -15.26 -0.92
C TYR A 461 24.78 -14.56 -1.51
N PHE A 462 23.73 -14.36 -0.73
CA PHE A 462 22.53 -13.66 -1.16
C PHE A 462 22.74 -12.15 -1.25
N TYR A 463 23.39 -11.56 -0.25
CA TYR A 463 23.63 -10.12 -0.19
C TYR A 463 24.69 -9.67 -1.20
N ARG A 464 25.77 -10.42 -1.38
CA ARG A 464 26.84 -10.09 -2.34
C ARG A 464 26.34 -10.18 -3.79
N ASN A 465 25.46 -11.11 -4.09
CA ASN A 465 24.88 -11.28 -5.42
C ASN A 465 23.61 -10.44 -5.63
N HIS A 466 23.25 -9.57 -4.70
CA HIS A 466 22.08 -8.67 -4.78
C HIS A 466 20.76 -9.36 -5.13
N VAL A 467 20.57 -10.62 -4.68
CA VAL A 467 19.43 -11.46 -5.05
C VAL A 467 18.10 -10.80 -4.67
N PHE A 468 18.00 -10.30 -3.44
CA PHE A 468 16.78 -9.65 -2.96
C PHE A 468 16.47 -8.35 -3.68
N GLN A 469 17.52 -7.59 -4.03
CA GLN A 469 17.41 -6.33 -4.76
C GLN A 469 16.87 -6.58 -6.18
N TYR A 470 17.31 -7.63 -6.86
CA TYR A 470 16.77 -8.00 -8.17
C TYR A 470 15.31 -8.48 -8.09
N ILE A 471 14.95 -9.24 -7.03
CA ILE A 471 13.55 -9.64 -6.78
C ILE A 471 12.69 -8.39 -6.54
N PHE A 472 13.14 -7.45 -5.72
CA PHE A 472 12.46 -6.18 -5.46
C PHE A 472 12.17 -5.42 -6.76
N PHE A 473 13.18 -5.27 -7.62
CA PHE A 473 13.03 -4.58 -8.89
C PHE A 473 12.09 -5.31 -9.85
N ALA A 474 12.17 -6.63 -9.95
CA ALA A 474 11.27 -7.42 -10.76
C ALA A 474 9.80 -7.27 -10.31
N VAL A 475 9.56 -7.33 -9.00
CA VAL A 475 8.23 -7.13 -8.41
C VAL A 475 7.73 -5.71 -8.66
N PHE A 476 8.59 -4.70 -8.54
CA PHE A 476 8.24 -3.31 -8.87
C PHE A 476 7.77 -3.18 -10.33
N VAL A 477 8.55 -3.72 -11.28
CA VAL A 477 8.22 -3.65 -12.71
C VAL A 477 6.90 -4.37 -13.02
N LEU A 478 6.71 -5.57 -12.48
CA LEU A 478 5.46 -6.33 -12.65
C LEU A 478 4.25 -5.58 -12.07
N SER A 479 4.41 -4.96 -10.91
CA SER A 479 3.37 -4.17 -10.25
C SER A 479 3.02 -2.92 -11.05
N LEU A 480 4.02 -2.25 -11.61
CA LEU A 480 3.82 -1.09 -12.47
C LEU A 480 3.01 -1.45 -13.72
N PHE A 481 3.38 -2.53 -14.41
CA PHE A 481 2.63 -3.03 -15.57
C PHE A 481 1.18 -3.41 -15.21
N TYR A 482 0.98 -4.09 -14.08
CA TYR A 482 -0.35 -4.44 -13.60
C TYR A 482 -1.22 -3.20 -13.34
N MET A 483 -0.66 -2.18 -12.69
CA MET A 483 -1.38 -0.94 -12.39
C MET A 483 -1.72 -0.15 -13.65
N ILE A 484 -0.78 -0.04 -14.60
CA ILE A 484 -1.03 0.60 -15.90
C ILE A 484 -2.15 -0.15 -16.64
N TRP A 485 -2.08 -1.48 -16.70
CA TRP A 485 -3.13 -2.30 -17.31
C TRP A 485 -4.50 -2.06 -16.65
N GLN A 486 -4.54 -1.98 -15.31
CA GLN A 486 -5.76 -1.69 -14.56
C GLN A 486 -6.31 -0.28 -14.84
N LEU A 487 -5.43 0.72 -15.03
CA LEU A 487 -5.81 2.08 -15.42
C LEU A 487 -6.41 2.15 -16.84
N CYS A 488 -5.87 1.33 -17.76
CA CYS A 488 -6.36 1.24 -19.14
C CYS A 488 -7.69 0.48 -19.24
N LYS A 489 -8.00 -0.39 -18.24
CA LYS A 489 -9.25 -1.12 -18.20
C LYS A 489 -10.41 -0.17 -17.89
N THR A 490 -11.29 0.02 -18.85
CA THR A 490 -12.51 0.84 -18.66
C THR A 490 -13.40 0.19 -17.61
N LYS A 491 -13.70 0.91 -16.53
CA LYS A 491 -14.72 0.47 -15.56
C LYS A 491 -16.07 0.51 -16.24
N GLU A 492 -16.70 -0.63 -16.41
CA GLU A 492 -18.06 -0.72 -16.89
C GLU A 492 -19.02 -0.22 -15.78
N SER A 493 -19.77 0.84 -16.08
CA SER A 493 -20.85 1.34 -15.24
C SER A 493 -22.18 0.98 -15.90
N ILE A 494 -23.08 0.36 -15.13
CA ILE A 494 -24.42 0.00 -15.61
C ILE A 494 -25.21 1.29 -15.90
N ILE A 495 -25.11 2.27 -14.99
CA ILE A 495 -25.80 3.56 -15.12
C ILE A 495 -25.34 4.30 -16.39
N ASP A 496 -24.03 4.34 -16.65
CA ASP A 496 -23.52 5.06 -17.82
C ASP A 496 -23.92 4.34 -19.12
N LYS A 497 -23.98 2.99 -19.13
CA LYS A 497 -24.50 2.20 -20.27
C LYS A 497 -25.98 2.46 -20.52
N SER A 498 -26.80 2.51 -19.48
CA SER A 498 -28.25 2.75 -19.61
C SER A 498 -28.54 4.21 -20.00
N LEU A 499 -27.82 5.19 -19.43
CA LEU A 499 -27.94 6.59 -19.83
C LEU A 499 -27.54 6.82 -21.32
N LEU A 500 -26.47 6.13 -21.77
CA LEU A 500 -26.08 6.16 -23.18
C LEU A 500 -27.14 5.53 -24.09
N LYS A 501 -27.78 4.45 -23.65
CA LYS A 501 -28.88 3.80 -24.38
C LYS A 501 -30.10 4.71 -24.47
N GLU A 502 -30.52 5.32 -23.34
CA GLU A 502 -31.60 6.31 -23.34
C GLU A 502 -31.31 7.53 -24.21
N ALA A 503 -30.07 8.05 -24.17
CA ALA A 503 -29.67 9.17 -25.01
C ALA A 503 -29.72 8.83 -26.51
N LYS A 504 -29.28 7.61 -26.89
CA LYS A 504 -29.38 7.11 -28.27
C LYS A 504 -30.84 6.93 -28.70
N ASP A 505 -31.70 6.44 -27.84
CA ASP A 505 -33.12 6.26 -28.14
C ASP A 505 -33.86 7.59 -28.22
N LYS A 506 -33.52 8.58 -27.38
CA LYS A 506 -34.03 9.96 -27.48
C LYS A 506 -33.61 10.62 -28.80
N ASN A 507 -32.35 10.45 -29.22
CA ASN A 507 -31.86 10.96 -30.50
C ASN A 507 -32.56 10.30 -31.70
N LYS A 508 -32.71 8.97 -31.68
CA LYS A 508 -33.48 8.25 -32.71
C LYS A 508 -34.95 8.70 -32.78
N LYS A 509 -35.56 9.00 -31.62
CA LYS A 509 -36.94 9.54 -31.57
C LYS A 509 -37.01 10.98 -32.12
N LYS A 510 -35.96 11.82 -31.86
CA LYS A 510 -35.87 13.18 -32.45
C LYS A 510 -35.69 13.12 -33.96
N GLU A 511 -34.76 12.31 -34.47
CA GLU A 511 -34.56 12.11 -35.90
C GLU A 511 -35.83 11.58 -36.62
N LYS A 512 -36.57 10.66 -35.98
CA LYS A 512 -37.84 10.18 -36.54
C LYS A 512 -38.90 11.26 -36.54
N LYS A 513 -38.94 12.18 -35.54
CA LYS A 513 -39.88 13.31 -35.50
C LYS A 513 -39.47 14.38 -36.57
N GLU A 514 -38.19 14.68 -36.73
CA GLU A 514 -37.69 15.58 -37.75
C GLU A 514 -37.96 15.06 -39.17
N LYS A 515 -37.73 13.76 -39.40
CA LYS A 515 -38.08 13.13 -40.69
C LYS A 515 -39.60 13.15 -40.96
N LYS A 516 -40.42 12.99 -39.93
CA LYS A 516 -41.88 13.12 -40.07
C LYS A 516 -42.32 14.58 -40.31
N ASN A 517 -41.70 15.54 -39.63
CA ASN A 517 -41.99 16.95 -39.84
C ASN A 517 -41.52 17.42 -41.24
N ASN A 518 -40.34 17.02 -41.66
CA ASN A 518 -39.86 17.33 -42.99
C ASN A 518 -40.74 16.69 -44.08
N LYS A 519 -41.23 15.48 -43.85
CA LYS A 519 -42.20 14.83 -44.76
C LYS A 519 -43.54 15.58 -44.78
N LYS A 520 -44.03 16.06 -43.65
CA LYS A 520 -45.25 16.90 -43.60
C LYS A 520 -45.03 18.26 -44.29
N ILE A 521 -43.87 18.90 -44.09
CA ILE A 521 -43.52 20.17 -44.76
C ILE A 521 -43.42 19.96 -46.27
N TYR A 522 -42.88 18.82 -46.73
CA TYR A 522 -42.89 18.46 -48.16
C TYR A 522 -44.28 18.21 -48.70
N GLU A 523 -45.14 17.50 -47.93
CA GLU A 523 -46.53 17.26 -48.30
C GLU A 523 -47.42 18.52 -48.24
N GLU A 524 -47.15 19.50 -47.35
CA GLU A 524 -47.77 20.81 -47.30
C GLU A 524 -47.27 21.72 -48.44
N LYS A 525 -45.99 21.74 -48.78
CA LYS A 525 -45.46 22.48 -49.94
C LYS A 525 -46.01 21.99 -51.27
N VAL A 526 -46.28 20.69 -51.40
CA VAL A 526 -46.95 20.11 -52.58
C VAL A 526 -48.42 20.41 -52.60
N LYS A 527 -49.08 20.73 -51.43
CA LYS A 527 -50.48 21.16 -51.35
C LYS A 527 -50.68 22.67 -51.49
N ASP A 528 -49.66 23.48 -51.11
CA ASP A 528 -49.73 24.94 -51.22
C ASP A 528 -49.45 25.46 -52.64
N ASP A 529 -48.81 24.69 -53.49
CA ASP A 529 -48.76 24.99 -54.92
C ASP A 529 -50.14 24.83 -55.64
N SER A 530 -51.14 24.29 -54.92
CA SER A 530 -52.51 24.11 -55.45
C SER A 530 -53.58 25.02 -54.84
N LYS A 531 -53.26 25.89 -53.87
CA LYS A 531 -54.20 26.83 -53.24
C LYS A 531 -53.55 28.14 -52.80
N LYS A 532 -53.29 29.03 -53.72
CA LYS A 532 -53.25 30.46 -53.48
C LYS A 532 -54.69 30.95 -53.39
N ASN A 533 -55.24 31.19 -52.21
CA ASN A 533 -56.14 32.27 -51.86
C ASN A 533 -56.77 32.13 -50.47
N LYS A 534 -56.77 33.29 -49.80
CA LYS A 534 -57.59 33.72 -48.64
C LYS A 534 -57.01 33.44 -47.26
N SER A 535 -56.42 34.44 -46.71
CA SER A 535 -56.87 35.48 -45.76
C SER A 535 -57.14 35.07 -44.32
N ASP A 536 -56.34 35.72 -43.52
CA ASP A 536 -56.67 36.47 -42.28
C ASP A 536 -57.22 35.82 -41.00
N LYS A 537 -56.52 36.19 -39.98
CA LYS A 537 -56.94 36.71 -38.65
C LYS A 537 -56.93 35.85 -37.40
N ASN A 538 -56.14 36.39 -36.49
CA ASN A 538 -56.40 36.66 -35.04
C ASN A 538 -56.58 35.44 -34.09
N THR A 539 -56.15 35.40 -32.90
CA THR A 539 -55.73 36.30 -31.79
C THR A 539 -55.37 35.42 -30.55
N GLU A 540 -54.38 35.85 -29.80
CA GLU A 540 -54.35 35.95 -28.31
C GLU A 540 -54.80 34.79 -27.45
N ASN A 541 -54.13 34.39 -26.44
CA ASN A 541 -53.54 34.92 -25.22
C ASN A 541 -53.64 33.90 -24.07
N SER A 542 -52.62 33.90 -23.28
CA SER A 542 -52.54 33.87 -21.80
C SER A 542 -52.90 32.61 -21.00
N ASP A 543 -52.10 32.51 -20.00
CA ASP A 543 -52.24 31.90 -18.66
C ASP A 543 -51.64 30.52 -18.41
N SER A 544 -50.47 30.54 -17.76
CA SER A 544 -50.06 29.44 -16.85
C SER A 544 -48.93 29.87 -15.91
N ASN A 545 -49.31 30.48 -14.80
CA ASN A 545 -48.36 30.81 -13.71
C ASN A 545 -48.83 30.33 -12.33
N ASP A 546 -49.35 29.11 -12.19
CA ASP A 546 -49.79 28.62 -10.87
C ASP A 546 -49.52 27.13 -10.59
N LYS A 547 -48.52 26.51 -11.20
CA LYS A 547 -48.23 25.07 -10.95
C LYS A 547 -46.88 24.77 -10.31
N ILE A 548 -46.07 25.77 -9.92
CA ILE A 548 -44.69 25.50 -9.45
C ILE A 548 -44.60 25.16 -7.96
N ASN A 549 -45.55 25.57 -7.10
CA ASN A 549 -45.42 25.39 -5.65
C ASN A 549 -46.03 24.10 -5.06
N LYS A 550 -46.70 23.26 -5.83
CA LYS A 550 -47.21 21.94 -5.36
C LYS A 550 -46.32 20.75 -5.72
N SER A 551 -45.31 20.94 -6.55
CA SER A 551 -44.42 19.87 -7.02
C SER A 551 -43.30 19.53 -6.02
N ASN A 552 -42.81 20.51 -5.23
CA ASN A 552 -41.67 20.29 -4.34
C ASN A 552 -41.95 19.48 -3.06
N LYS A 553 -43.20 19.45 -2.60
CA LYS A 553 -43.58 18.68 -1.39
C LYS A 553 -43.92 17.21 -1.70
N LYS A 554 -44.24 16.89 -2.94
CA LYS A 554 -44.51 15.53 -3.41
C LYS A 554 -43.23 14.80 -3.80
N SER A 555 -42.15 15.53 -4.17
CA SER A 555 -40.86 14.97 -4.60
C SER A 555 -40.01 14.42 -3.46
N SER A 556 -40.09 14.97 -2.23
CA SER A 556 -39.31 14.48 -1.08
C SER A 556 -39.84 13.18 -0.50
N ILE A 557 -41.18 13.01 -0.52
CA ILE A 557 -41.83 11.78 -0.02
C ILE A 557 -41.61 10.59 -0.99
N ASP A 558 -41.50 10.87 -2.28
CA ASP A 558 -41.20 9.85 -3.30
C ASP A 558 -39.71 9.43 -3.29
N GLU A 559 -38.79 10.30 -2.85
CA GLU A 559 -37.38 10.00 -2.73
C GLU A 559 -37.08 9.08 -1.53
N GLU A 560 -37.63 9.38 -0.38
CA GLU A 560 -37.50 8.56 0.83
C GLU A 560 -38.07 7.15 0.64
N LYS A 561 -39.22 7.04 -0.07
CA LYS A 561 -39.78 5.75 -0.45
C LYS A 561 -38.95 4.98 -1.46
N LEU A 562 -38.28 5.67 -2.38
CA LEU A 562 -37.40 5.03 -3.38
C LEU A 562 -36.14 4.49 -2.72
N ASP A 563 -35.52 5.24 -1.80
CA ASP A 563 -34.34 4.79 -1.05
C ASP A 563 -34.67 3.60 -0.16
N TYR A 564 -35.77 3.65 0.60
CA TYR A 564 -36.27 2.54 1.42
C TYR A 564 -36.54 1.27 0.58
N ASN A 565 -37.10 1.42 -0.59
CA ASN A 565 -37.40 0.29 -1.48
C ASN A 565 -36.11 -0.29 -2.10
N ILE A 566 -35.11 0.54 -2.45
CA ILE A 566 -33.83 0.07 -2.97
C ILE A 566 -33.08 -0.69 -1.87
N GLU A 567 -32.98 -0.12 -0.67
CA GLU A 567 -32.24 -0.70 0.45
C GLU A 567 -32.91 -2.01 0.94
N ASN A 568 -34.23 -2.05 1.07
CA ASN A 568 -34.93 -3.27 1.41
C ASN A 568 -34.82 -4.37 0.34
N ASN A 569 -34.84 -4.03 -0.94
CA ASN A 569 -34.65 -5.03 -1.99
C ASN A 569 -33.21 -5.56 -2.02
N ILE A 570 -32.20 -4.70 -1.81
CA ILE A 570 -30.79 -5.13 -1.68
C ILE A 570 -30.64 -6.05 -0.47
N ASN A 571 -31.15 -5.68 0.71
CA ASN A 571 -31.08 -6.48 1.93
C ASN A 571 -31.86 -7.81 1.79
N ASN A 572 -33.02 -7.81 1.19
CA ASN A 572 -33.77 -9.04 0.94
C ASN A 572 -33.08 -9.99 -0.03
N ILE A 573 -32.39 -9.45 -1.05
CA ILE A 573 -31.56 -10.25 -1.96
C ILE A 573 -30.33 -10.77 -1.24
N THR A 574 -29.66 -9.94 -0.41
CA THR A 574 -28.51 -10.35 0.39
C THR A 574 -28.88 -11.48 1.34
N ASN A 575 -29.91 -11.32 2.16
CA ASN A 575 -30.37 -12.33 3.14
C ASN A 575 -30.82 -13.64 2.49
N SER A 576 -31.28 -13.61 1.24
CA SER A 576 -31.72 -14.84 0.54
C SER A 576 -30.54 -15.61 -0.08
N PHE A 577 -29.31 -15.06 -0.09
CA PHE A 577 -28.12 -15.65 -0.69
C PHE A 577 -26.86 -15.49 0.20
N GLU A 578 -27.02 -15.21 1.52
CA GLU A 578 -25.90 -14.96 2.46
C GLU A 578 -24.92 -16.14 2.56
N ASP A 579 -25.37 -17.37 2.36
CA ASP A 579 -24.50 -18.55 2.40
C ASP A 579 -23.70 -18.78 1.10
N GLU A 580 -23.89 -17.98 0.05
CA GLU A 580 -23.31 -18.21 -1.28
C GLU A 580 -22.56 -17.01 -1.89
N VAL A 581 -22.60 -15.81 -1.26
CA VAL A 581 -21.87 -14.59 -1.66
C VAL A 581 -20.75 -14.29 -0.70
#